data_ed086c8396b0d6c763154c82253983a9
#
_entry.id   ed086c8396b0d6c763154c82253983a9
#
_cell.length_a   1.000
_cell.length_b   1.000
_cell.length_c   1.000
_cell.angle_alpha   90.00
_cell.angle_beta   90.00
_cell.angle_gamma   90.00
#
_symmetry.space_group_name_H-M   'P 1'
#
loop_
_entity.id
_entity.type
_entity.pdbx_description
1 polymer ?
#
loop_
_entity_poly.entity_id
_entity_poly.type
_entity_poly.pdbx_seq_one_letter_code
_entity_poly.pdbx_strand_id
1 'polypeptide(L)'
;VYKRQVWDMGTASTLDAVDSRGRHLGGMIYPGPATMLRSLVNDTKLNVPRDFESAGIISWVGAGQSTDECILKGVLAAQVGTLNQFLRHVSLQMSGKPQLIATGGAAEKILPLLDFEYIHDPWLVFRGMLVD
;
A
#
# COMPACT_ATOMS: atom_id res chain seq x y z
N VAL A 1 12.73 -20.55 6.29
CA VAL A 1 11.30 -20.42 6.55
C VAL A 1 10.97 -18.94 6.71
N TYR A 2 10.29 -18.38 5.73
CA TYR A 2 10.09 -16.94 5.63
C TYR A 2 8.73 -16.53 6.22
N LYS A 3 8.75 -15.50 7.02
CA LYS A 3 7.58 -14.76 7.46
C LYS A 3 7.24 -13.73 6.40
N ARG A 4 6.00 -13.65 5.99
CA ARG A 4 5.60 -12.80 4.87
C ARG A 4 4.53 -11.82 5.30
N GLN A 5 4.68 -10.58 4.83
CA GLN A 5 3.58 -9.64 4.75
C GLN A 5 3.23 -9.46 3.30
N VAL A 6 1.95 -9.47 3.01
CA VAL A 6 1.42 -9.22 1.67
C VAL A 6 0.71 -7.89 1.68
N TRP A 7 1.08 -7.03 0.76
CA TRP A 7 0.40 -5.76 0.50
C TRP A 7 -0.19 -5.79 -0.90
N ASP A 8 -1.51 -5.88 -0.98
CA ASP A 8 -2.25 -5.80 -2.24
C ASP A 8 -2.86 -4.40 -2.38
N MET A 9 -2.44 -3.66 -3.40
CA MET A 9 -2.85 -2.29 -3.67
C MET A 9 -3.81 -2.24 -4.86
N GLY A 10 -5.06 -2.65 -4.63
CA GLY A 10 -6.16 -2.59 -5.59
C GLY A 10 -7.16 -1.46 -5.31
N THR A 11 -8.43 -1.71 -5.60
CA THR A 11 -9.55 -0.84 -5.21
C THR A 11 -9.61 -0.66 -3.69
N ALA A 12 -9.42 -1.73 -2.95
CA ALA A 12 -9.01 -1.70 -1.56
C ALA A 12 -7.51 -2.01 -1.47
N SER A 13 -6.82 -1.42 -0.50
CA SER A 13 -5.51 -1.88 -0.09
C SER A 13 -5.68 -2.86 1.06
N THR A 14 -5.06 -4.03 0.96
CA THR A 14 -5.05 -5.02 2.03
C THR A 14 -3.63 -5.31 2.49
N LEU A 15 -3.48 -5.50 3.78
CA LEU A 15 -2.23 -5.91 4.42
C LEU A 15 -2.50 -7.19 5.19
N ASP A 16 -1.73 -8.22 4.92
CA ASP A 16 -1.86 -9.52 5.55
C ASP A 16 -0.51 -10.02 6.06
N ALA A 17 -0.52 -10.59 7.26
CA ALA A 17 0.66 -11.20 7.86
C ALA A 17 0.49 -12.72 7.94
N VAL A 18 1.50 -13.44 7.49
CA VAL A 18 1.56 -14.90 7.52
C VAL A 18 2.84 -15.35 8.22
N ASP A 19 2.71 -16.25 9.18
CA ASP A 19 3.87 -16.80 9.89
C ASP A 19 4.62 -17.85 9.05
N SER A 20 5.71 -18.34 9.61
CA SER A 20 6.55 -19.36 8.97
C SER A 20 5.86 -20.71 8.75
N ARG A 21 4.73 -20.96 9.37
CA ARG A 21 3.92 -22.17 9.22
C ARG A 21 2.73 -21.98 8.27
N GLY A 22 2.64 -20.80 7.62
CA GLY A 22 1.54 -20.46 6.73
C GLY A 22 0.26 -20.02 7.44
N ARG A 23 0.29 -19.77 8.77
CA ARG A 23 -0.89 -19.31 9.50
C ARG A 23 -1.06 -17.80 9.31
N HIS A 24 -2.27 -17.39 8.98
CA HIS A 24 -2.65 -15.97 8.92
C HIS A 24 -2.71 -15.39 10.34
N LEU A 25 -1.98 -14.32 10.57
CA LEU A 25 -1.85 -13.65 11.88
C LEU A 25 -2.77 -12.44 12.02
N GLY A 26 -3.41 -12.03 10.94
CA GLY A 26 -4.26 -10.86 10.88
C GLY A 26 -3.86 -9.91 9.76
N GLY A 27 -4.70 -8.91 9.54
CA GLY A 27 -4.49 -7.95 8.46
C GLY A 27 -5.24 -6.65 8.67
N MET A 28 -5.13 -5.76 7.69
CA MET A 28 -5.86 -4.49 7.60
C MET A 28 -6.44 -4.35 6.21
N ILE A 29 -7.62 -3.75 6.11
CA ILE A 29 -8.28 -3.40 4.85
C ILE A 29 -8.63 -1.92 4.90
N TYR A 30 -8.23 -1.17 3.88
CA TYR A 30 -8.50 0.25 3.77
C TYR A 30 -8.63 0.65 2.30
N PRO A 31 -9.19 1.83 1.99
CA PRO A 31 -9.35 2.25 0.60
C PRO A 31 -8.01 2.31 -0.12
N GLY A 32 -7.95 1.76 -1.34
CA GLY A 32 -6.79 1.92 -2.20
C GLY A 32 -6.61 3.38 -2.65
N PRO A 33 -5.44 3.74 -3.24
CA PRO A 33 -5.13 5.13 -3.54
C PRO A 33 -6.12 5.78 -4.50
N ALA A 34 -6.55 5.11 -5.55
CA ALA A 34 -7.56 5.63 -6.48
C ALA A 34 -8.94 5.79 -5.81
N THR A 35 -9.29 4.90 -4.89
CA THR A 35 -10.55 5.00 -4.13
C THR A 35 -10.52 6.17 -3.15
N MET A 36 -9.38 6.42 -2.49
CA MET A 36 -9.21 7.61 -1.66
C MET A 36 -9.39 8.91 -2.47
N LEU A 37 -8.76 9.00 -3.66
CA LEU A 37 -8.94 10.16 -4.54
C LEU A 37 -10.41 10.35 -4.94
N ARG A 38 -11.09 9.28 -5.37
CA ARG A 38 -12.52 9.37 -5.74
C ARG A 38 -13.42 9.77 -4.59
N SER A 39 -13.13 9.34 -3.36
CA SER A 39 -13.93 9.74 -2.20
C SER A 39 -13.89 11.25 -1.97
N LEU A 40 -12.73 11.87 -2.16
CA LEU A 40 -12.59 13.33 -2.06
C LEU A 40 -13.38 14.06 -3.17
N VAL A 41 -13.41 13.54 -4.40
CA VAL A 41 -14.23 14.08 -5.48
C VAL A 41 -15.72 14.01 -5.13
N ASN A 42 -16.18 12.87 -4.63
CA ASN A 42 -17.59 12.61 -4.40
C ASN A 42 -18.14 13.32 -3.15
N ASP A 43 -17.33 13.40 -2.11
CA ASP A 43 -17.77 13.87 -0.78
C ASP A 43 -17.35 15.30 -0.46
N THR A 44 -16.60 15.95 -1.35
CA THR A 44 -16.14 17.33 -1.16
C THR A 44 -16.33 18.15 -2.45
N LYS A 45 -16.14 19.48 -2.34
CA LYS A 45 -16.11 20.39 -3.50
C LYS A 45 -14.67 20.59 -4.04
N LEU A 46 -13.73 19.79 -3.61
CA LEU A 46 -12.35 19.89 -4.07
C LEU A 46 -12.22 19.46 -5.53
N ASN A 47 -11.45 20.21 -6.29
CA ASN A 47 -11.01 19.76 -7.61
C ASN A 47 -9.81 18.81 -7.39
N VAL A 48 -10.06 17.51 -7.55
CA VAL A 48 -9.09 16.47 -7.23
C VAL A 48 -8.37 16.02 -8.51
N PRO A 49 -7.04 15.84 -8.47
CA PRO A 49 -6.30 15.23 -9.57
C PRO A 49 -6.85 13.85 -9.92
N ARG A 50 -6.91 13.54 -11.22
CA ARG A 50 -7.46 12.24 -11.67
C ARG A 50 -6.54 11.06 -11.37
N ASP A 51 -5.26 11.31 -11.35
CA ASP A 51 -4.23 10.29 -11.10
C ASP A 51 -2.94 10.92 -10.58
N PHE A 52 -2.02 10.06 -10.14
CA PHE A 52 -0.73 10.48 -9.61
C PHE A 52 0.25 10.96 -10.70
N GLU A 53 0.07 10.54 -11.94
CA GLU A 53 0.99 10.84 -13.05
C GLU A 53 0.81 12.28 -13.52
N SER A 54 -0.44 12.75 -13.60
CA SER A 54 -0.76 14.11 -14.05
C SER A 54 -0.27 15.20 -13.10
N ALA A 55 0.05 14.88 -11.87
CA ALA A 55 0.47 15.83 -10.85
C ALA A 55 1.99 16.00 -10.73
N GLY A 56 2.79 15.15 -11.38
CA GLY A 56 4.25 15.24 -11.34
C GLY A 56 4.87 15.01 -9.96
N ILE A 57 4.15 14.39 -9.04
CA ILE A 57 4.65 14.10 -7.70
C ILE A 57 5.54 12.86 -7.74
N ILE A 58 6.80 13.06 -7.39
CA ILE A 58 7.83 12.03 -7.33
C ILE A 58 8.20 11.59 -5.91
N SER A 59 7.65 12.25 -4.88
CA SER A 59 7.92 11.90 -3.48
C SER A 59 6.70 12.21 -2.62
N TRP A 60 6.41 11.30 -1.68
CA TRP A 60 5.39 11.50 -0.64
C TRP A 60 5.93 12.28 0.58
N VAL A 61 7.24 12.48 0.64
CA VAL A 61 7.91 13.15 1.77
C VAL A 61 7.60 14.65 1.78
N GLY A 62 7.28 15.16 2.98
CA GLY A 62 7.00 16.57 3.21
C GLY A 62 5.56 16.99 2.90
N ALA A 63 5.25 18.24 3.20
CA ALA A 63 3.94 18.82 2.96
C ALA A 63 3.78 19.32 1.52
N GLY A 64 2.57 19.28 1.00
CA GLY A 64 2.22 19.86 -0.29
C GLY A 64 2.15 21.39 -0.22
N GLN A 65 2.42 22.06 -1.33
CA GLN A 65 2.37 23.54 -1.46
C GLN A 65 1.15 24.00 -2.28
N SER A 66 0.43 23.08 -2.91
CA SER A 66 -0.82 23.32 -3.63
C SER A 66 -1.89 22.33 -3.16
N THR A 67 -3.15 22.61 -3.47
CA THR A 67 -4.27 21.68 -3.15
C THR A 67 -4.03 20.30 -3.73
N ASP A 68 -3.61 20.23 -4.98
CA ASP A 68 -3.32 18.96 -5.67
C ASP A 68 -2.20 18.19 -4.98
N GLU A 69 -1.10 18.85 -4.65
CA GLU A 69 0.00 18.21 -3.91
C GLU A 69 -0.44 17.76 -2.52
N CYS A 70 -1.21 18.55 -1.80
CA CYS A 70 -1.73 18.19 -0.49
C CYS A 70 -2.58 16.92 -0.54
N ILE A 71 -3.47 16.82 -1.53
CA ILE A 71 -4.33 15.66 -1.73
C ILE A 71 -3.49 14.42 -2.04
N LEU A 72 -2.61 14.51 -3.02
CA LEU A 72 -1.83 13.37 -3.49
C LEU A 72 -0.82 12.89 -2.43
N LYS A 73 -0.13 13.82 -1.77
CA LYS A 73 0.78 13.49 -0.66
C LYS A 73 0.03 12.88 0.52
N GLY A 74 -1.17 13.38 0.82
CA GLY A 74 -2.03 12.83 1.87
C GLY A 74 -2.44 11.38 1.57
N VAL A 75 -2.85 11.08 0.33
CA VAL A 75 -3.18 9.72 -0.09
C VAL A 75 -1.97 8.79 -0.02
N LEU A 76 -0.81 9.22 -0.54
CA LEU A 76 0.42 8.43 -0.47
C LEU A 76 0.87 8.19 0.98
N ALA A 77 0.81 9.23 1.82
CA ALA A 77 1.15 9.13 3.23
C ALA A 77 0.22 8.17 3.98
N ALA A 78 -1.07 8.16 3.66
CA ALA A 78 -2.03 7.22 4.24
C ALA A 78 -1.72 5.77 3.84
N GLN A 79 -1.36 5.51 2.58
CA GLN A 79 -0.97 4.19 2.11
C GLN A 79 0.31 3.70 2.81
N VAL A 80 1.36 4.49 2.75
CA VAL A 80 2.69 4.12 3.30
C VAL A 80 2.69 4.15 4.83
N GLY A 81 1.99 5.10 5.44
CA GLY A 81 1.87 5.21 6.90
C GLY A 81 1.16 3.99 7.51
N THR A 82 0.08 3.52 6.87
CA THR A 82 -0.63 2.31 7.29
C THR A 82 0.28 1.08 7.17
N LEU A 83 1.01 0.95 6.07
CA LEU A 83 2.00 -0.13 5.90
C LEU A 83 3.05 -0.10 7.02
N ASN A 84 3.66 1.07 7.28
CA ASN A 84 4.70 1.22 8.30
C ASN A 84 4.18 0.85 9.69
N GLN A 85 2.96 1.27 10.04
CA GLN A 85 2.32 0.91 11.30
C GLN A 85 2.09 -0.59 11.39
N PHE A 86 1.58 -1.22 10.33
CA PHE A 86 1.34 -2.65 10.25
C PHE A 86 2.65 -3.45 10.41
N LEU A 87 3.68 -3.10 9.66
CA LEU A 87 5.00 -3.75 9.73
C LEU A 87 5.60 -3.66 11.13
N ARG A 88 5.49 -2.49 11.78
CA ARG A 88 5.97 -2.29 13.15
C ARG A 88 5.24 -3.20 14.13
N HIS A 89 3.91 -3.26 14.04
CA HIS A 89 3.09 -4.11 14.92
C HIS A 89 3.42 -5.59 14.74
N VAL A 90 3.49 -6.05 13.50
CA VAL A 90 3.79 -7.45 13.17
C VAL A 90 5.22 -7.84 13.58
N SER A 91 6.19 -6.92 13.44
CA SER A 91 7.57 -7.16 13.87
C SER A 91 7.71 -7.42 15.36
N LEU A 92 6.84 -6.84 16.20
CA LEU A 92 6.80 -7.10 17.63
C LEU A 92 6.29 -8.50 17.97
N GLN A 93 5.44 -9.07 17.11
CA GLN A 93 4.84 -10.39 17.31
C GLN A 93 5.65 -11.52 16.67
N MET A 94 6.56 -11.18 15.78
CA MET A 94 7.31 -12.13 14.98
C MET A 94 8.81 -11.97 15.23
N SER A 95 9.51 -13.05 15.55
CA SER A 95 10.98 -13.05 15.58
C SER A 95 11.56 -13.04 14.15
N GLY A 96 12.51 -12.16 13.87
CA GLY A 96 13.19 -12.04 12.56
C GLY A 96 12.58 -10.99 11.63
N LYS A 97 13.32 -10.63 10.59
CA LYS A 97 12.91 -9.62 9.59
C LYS A 97 11.84 -10.22 8.67
N PRO A 98 10.63 -9.67 8.62
CA PRO A 98 9.61 -10.13 7.70
C PRO A 98 9.93 -9.69 6.27
N GLN A 99 9.49 -10.48 5.28
CA GLN A 99 9.60 -10.15 3.86
C GLN A 99 8.30 -9.53 3.37
N LEU A 100 8.37 -8.31 2.85
CA LEU A 100 7.23 -7.66 2.21
C LEU A 100 7.09 -8.15 0.77
N ILE A 101 5.92 -8.66 0.43
CA ILE A 101 5.51 -8.96 -0.94
C ILE A 101 4.40 -7.98 -1.30
N ALA A 102 4.59 -7.27 -2.40
CA ALA A 102 3.63 -6.27 -2.89
C ALA A 102 3.03 -6.70 -4.22
N THR A 103 1.73 -6.47 -4.36
CA THR A 103 0.95 -6.76 -5.56
C THR A 103 -0.14 -5.70 -5.75
N GLY A 104 -0.97 -5.86 -6.77
CA GLY A 104 -2.09 -4.96 -7.08
C GLY A 104 -1.73 -3.90 -8.11
N GLY A 105 -2.77 -3.34 -8.74
CA GLY A 105 -2.62 -2.42 -9.88
C GLY A 105 -1.94 -1.08 -9.56
N ALA A 106 -1.95 -0.64 -8.29
CA ALA A 106 -1.27 0.58 -7.88
C ALA A 106 0.19 0.36 -7.44
N ALA A 107 0.64 -0.90 -7.34
CA ALA A 107 1.96 -1.24 -6.81
C ALA A 107 3.09 -0.57 -7.59
N GLU A 108 3.07 -0.63 -8.92
CA GLU A 108 4.12 -0.06 -9.77
C GLU A 108 4.36 1.45 -9.53
N LYS A 109 3.30 2.18 -9.14
CA LYS A 109 3.36 3.63 -8.90
C LYS A 109 3.84 3.98 -7.49
N ILE A 110 3.53 3.14 -6.52
CA ILE A 110 3.78 3.42 -5.09
C ILE A 110 5.11 2.82 -4.63
N LEU A 111 5.45 1.61 -5.08
CA LEU A 111 6.65 0.91 -4.63
C LEU A 111 7.96 1.70 -4.82
N PRO A 112 8.18 2.43 -5.96
CA PRO A 112 9.39 3.23 -6.12
C PRO A 112 9.57 4.35 -5.09
N LEU A 113 8.50 4.70 -4.36
CA LEU A 113 8.52 5.74 -3.31
C LEU A 113 8.92 5.21 -1.93
N LEU A 114 9.10 3.90 -1.79
CA LEU A 114 9.42 3.25 -0.53
C LEU A 114 10.93 3.20 -0.28
N ASP A 115 11.34 3.38 0.96
CA ASP A 115 12.74 3.31 1.41
C ASP A 115 13.11 1.94 2.02
N PHE A 116 12.35 0.88 1.73
CA PHE A 116 12.62 -0.45 2.27
C PHE A 116 12.46 -1.56 1.23
N GLU A 117 13.06 -2.72 1.53
CA GLU A 117 13.08 -3.86 0.64
C GLU A 117 11.70 -4.50 0.49
N TYR A 118 11.33 -4.81 -0.74
CA TYR A 118 10.11 -5.50 -1.10
C TYR A 118 10.34 -6.46 -2.27
N ILE A 119 9.44 -7.42 -2.43
CA ILE A 119 9.30 -8.21 -3.63
C ILE A 119 8.02 -7.75 -4.33
N HIS A 120 8.12 -7.30 -5.57
CA HIS A 120 6.95 -7.00 -6.38
C HIS A 120 6.55 -8.25 -7.18
N ASP A 121 5.35 -8.75 -6.92
CA ASP A 121 4.76 -9.89 -7.63
C ASP A 121 3.38 -9.52 -8.19
N PRO A 122 3.29 -9.01 -9.42
CA PRO A 122 2.01 -8.62 -10.01
C PRO A 122 1.05 -9.79 -10.25
N TRP A 123 1.54 -11.03 -10.20
CA TRP A 123 0.77 -12.24 -10.44
C TRP A 123 0.44 -13.04 -9.16
N LEU A 124 0.71 -12.48 -7.99
CA LEU A 124 0.60 -13.20 -6.71
C LEU A 124 -0.78 -13.83 -6.52
N VAL A 125 -1.86 -13.06 -6.75
CA VAL A 125 -3.24 -13.52 -6.59
C VAL A 125 -3.54 -14.66 -7.57
N PHE A 126 -3.17 -14.50 -8.83
CA PHE A 126 -3.39 -15.55 -9.85
C PHE A 126 -2.60 -16.80 -9.53
N ARG A 127 -1.38 -16.69 -9.06
CA ARG A 127 -0.60 -17.86 -8.60
C ARG A 127 -1.25 -18.55 -7.41
N GLY A 128 -1.80 -17.80 -6.47
CA GLY A 128 -2.54 -18.36 -5.33
C GLY A 128 -3.78 -19.15 -5.74
N MET A 129 -4.44 -18.76 -6.84
CA MET A 129 -5.60 -19.47 -7.38
C MET A 129 -5.25 -20.79 -8.08
N LEU A 130 -3.98 -21.01 -8.42
CA LEU A 130 -3.49 -22.22 -9.08
C LEU A 130 -2.90 -23.24 -8.09
N VAL A 131 -2.86 -22.92 -6.81
CA VAL A 131 -2.38 -23.83 -5.77
C VAL A 131 -3.58 -24.61 -5.24
N ASP A 132 -3.55 -25.93 -5.42
CA ASP A 132 -4.53 -26.87 -4.85
C ASP A 132 -4.31 -27.08 -3.33
#